data_9c8d398711bbebedfc1ab7edcbfea47c
#
_entry.id   9c8d398711bbebedfc1ab7edcbfea47c
#
_cell.length_a   1.000
_cell.length_b   1.000
_cell.length_c   1.000
_cell.angle_alpha   90.00
_cell.angle_beta   90.00
_cell.angle_gamma   90.00
#
_symmetry.space_group_name_H-M   'P 1'
#
loop_
_entity.id
_entity.type
_entity.pdbx_description
1 polymer ?
#
loop_
_entity_poly.entity_id
_entity_poly.type
_entity_poly.pdbx_seq_one_letter_code
_entity_poly.pdbx_strand_id
1 'polypeptide(L)' 'MIMSTGTVKFFNNSKGFGFIKDSASEKEYFVHVSGLNDEIRENDEVTFDLQEGKKGLNAINVKLV' A
#
# COMPACT_ATOMS: atom_id res chain seq x y z
N MET A 1 -7.09 6.43 -13.88
CA MET A 1 -6.83 5.70 -12.62
C MET A 1 -6.97 6.64 -11.46
N ILE A 2 -7.60 6.19 -10.41
CA ILE A 2 -7.82 7.00 -9.22
C ILE A 2 -6.84 6.57 -8.15
N MET A 3 -6.00 7.49 -7.70
CA MET A 3 -5.08 7.21 -6.60
C MET A 3 -5.82 7.34 -5.28
N SER A 4 -5.60 6.37 -4.43
CA SER A 4 -6.16 6.36 -3.09
C SER A 4 -5.12 6.83 -2.08
N THR A 5 -5.59 7.33 -0.96
CA THR A 5 -4.71 7.73 0.15
C THR A 5 -4.95 6.80 1.33
N GLY A 6 -3.89 6.41 1.99
CA GLY A 6 -4.01 5.55 3.16
C GLY A 6 -2.80 5.66 4.06
N THR A 7 -2.83 4.85 5.11
CA THR A 7 -1.75 4.80 6.09
C THR A 7 -1.17 3.40 6.12
N VAL A 8 0.15 3.29 6.13
CA VAL A 8 0.80 1.99 6.22
C VAL A 8 0.53 1.40 7.60
N LYS A 9 -0.17 0.28 7.63
CA LYS A 9 -0.48 -0.39 8.88
C LYS A 9 0.74 -1.13 9.40
N PHE A 10 1.43 -1.83 8.51
CA PHE A 10 2.73 -2.39 8.84
C PHE A 10 3.46 -2.71 7.54
N PHE A 11 4.78 -2.78 7.62
CA PHE A 11 5.58 -3.20 6.47
C PHE A 11 6.79 -3.98 6.97
N ASN A 12 7.00 -5.17 6.38
CA ASN A 12 8.12 -6.04 6.73
C ASN A 12 9.17 -5.96 5.63
N ASN A 13 10.25 -5.22 5.88
CA ASN A 13 11.33 -5.06 4.93
C ASN A 13 12.07 -6.36 4.63
N SER A 14 12.14 -7.24 5.60
CA SER A 14 12.85 -8.52 5.43
C SER A 14 12.12 -9.44 4.45
N LYS A 15 10.79 -9.43 4.49
CA LYS A 15 9.98 -10.26 3.61
C LYS A 15 9.47 -9.50 2.38
N GLY A 16 9.56 -8.18 2.42
CA GLY A 16 9.19 -7.34 1.28
C GLY A 16 7.70 -7.19 1.05
N PHE A 17 6.90 -7.15 2.12
CA PHE A 17 5.47 -6.94 1.99
C PHE A 17 4.89 -6.24 3.22
N GLY A 18 3.68 -5.74 3.06
CA GLY A 18 2.97 -5.09 4.14
C GLY A 18 1.52 -4.86 3.80
N PHE A 19 0.86 -4.05 4.62
CA PHE A 19 -0.54 -3.69 4.43
C PHE A 19 -0.73 -2.20 4.57
N ILE A 20 -1.60 -1.65 3.73
CA ILE A 20 -1.98 -0.24 3.76
C ILE A 20 -3.47 -0.19 4.07
N LYS A 21 -3.84 0.65 5.03
CA LYS A 21 -5.24 0.88 5.36
C LYS A 21 -5.72 2.11 4.60
N ASP A 22 -6.76 1.91 3.77
CA ASP A 22 -7.36 2.99 2.99
C ASP A 22 -8.09 3.94 3.96
N SER A 23 -7.78 5.23 3.89
CA SER A 23 -8.38 6.21 4.80
C SER A 23 -9.85 6.49 4.50
N ALA A 24 -10.30 6.23 3.29
CA ALA A 24 -11.68 6.49 2.89
C ALA A 24 -12.63 5.34 3.22
N SER A 25 -12.19 4.10 3.01
CA SER A 25 -13.06 2.92 3.15
C SER A 25 -12.69 2.03 4.34
N GLU A 26 -11.59 2.33 5.00
CA GLU A 26 -11.04 1.54 6.11
C GLU A 26 -10.70 0.11 5.74
N LYS A 27 -10.58 -0.18 4.45
CA LYS A 27 -10.16 -1.48 3.97
C LYS A 27 -8.65 -1.57 3.98
N GLU A 28 -8.13 -2.79 4.15
CA GLU A 28 -6.70 -3.04 4.11
C GLU A 28 -6.33 -3.69 2.80
N TYR A 29 -5.24 -3.24 2.22
CA TYR A 29 -4.75 -3.77 0.96
C TYR A 29 -3.31 -4.25 1.13
N PHE A 30 -3.02 -5.38 0.50
CA PHE A 30 -1.68 -5.93 0.48
C PHE A 30 -0.78 -5.08 -0.42
N VAL A 31 0.45 -4.85 0.02
CA VAL A 31 1.46 -4.16 -0.78
C VAL A 31 2.73 -4.99 -0.79
N HIS A 32 3.31 -5.16 -1.98
CA HIS A 32 4.58 -5.86 -2.14
C HIS A 32 5.66 -4.83 -2.43
N VAL A 33 6.90 -5.12 -2.03
CA VAL A 33 8.01 -4.18 -2.22
C VAL A 33 8.16 -3.74 -3.67
N SER A 34 7.84 -4.61 -4.61
CA SER A 34 7.91 -4.28 -6.03
C SER A 34 6.88 -3.23 -6.46
N GLY A 35 5.85 -3.01 -5.66
CA GLY A 35 4.85 -2.00 -5.95
C GLY A 35 5.14 -0.64 -5.31
N LEU A 36 6.27 -0.49 -4.64
CA LEU A 36 6.64 0.76 -4.00
C LEU A 36 7.45 1.64 -4.94
N ASN A 37 7.09 2.91 -5.01
CA ASN A 37 7.92 3.92 -5.67
C ASN A 37 8.84 4.61 -4.65
N ASP A 38 8.39 4.68 -3.41
CA ASP A 38 9.16 5.25 -2.31
C ASP A 38 9.30 4.22 -1.20
N GLU A 39 10.33 4.37 -0.40
CA GLU A 39 10.49 3.56 0.79
C GLU A 39 9.48 4.00 1.84
N ILE A 40 8.71 3.04 2.35
CA ILE A 40 7.65 3.34 3.31
C ILE A 40 7.90 2.61 4.63
N ARG A 41 7.27 3.11 5.68
CA ARG A 41 7.38 2.55 7.03
C ARG A 41 6.00 2.52 7.67
N GLU A 42 5.92 1.80 8.78
CA GLU A 42 4.69 1.77 9.58
C GLU A 42 4.24 3.19 9.94
N ASN A 43 2.95 3.41 9.81
CA ASN A 43 2.28 4.69 10.09
C ASN A 43 2.57 5.82 9.09
N ASP A 44 3.27 5.55 8.00
CA ASP A 44 3.46 6.55 6.96
C ASP A 44 2.17 6.74 6.18
N GLU A 45 1.90 8.00 5.83
CA GLU A 45 0.79 8.33 4.96
C GLU A 45 1.25 8.24 3.51
N VAL A 46 0.49 7.51 2.70
CA VAL A 46 0.90 7.22 1.33
C VAL A 46 -0.27 7.37 0.37
N THR A 47 0.07 7.57 -0.91
CA THR A 47 -0.89 7.44 -1.99
C THR A 47 -0.56 6.18 -2.77
N PHE A 48 -1.57 5.56 -3.34
CA PHE A 48 -1.38 4.30 -4.05
C PHE A 48 -2.50 4.07 -5.06
N ASP A 49 -2.21 3.21 -6.03
CA ASP A 49 -3.19 2.68 -6.97
C ASP A 49 -3.54 1.26 -6.55
N LEU A 50 -4.68 0.78 -7.01
CA LEU A 50 -5.10 -0.59 -6.76
C LEU A 50 -5.03 -1.39 -8.05
N GLN A 51 -4.53 -2.60 -7.94
CA GLN A 51 -4.47 -3.53 -9.05
C GLN A 51 -5.05 -4.87 -8.63
N GLU A 52 -5.89 -5.44 -9.48
CA GLU A 52 -6.47 -6.74 -9.22
C GLU A 52 -5.41 -7.82 -9.37
N GLY A 53 -5.27 -8.63 -8.32
CA GLY A 53 -4.32 -9.73 -8.29
C GLY A 53 -5.02 -11.05 -8.04
N LYS A 54 -4.25 -12.13 -7.92
CA LYS A 54 -4.80 -13.47 -7.72
C LYS A 54 -5.58 -13.63 -6.42
N LYS A 55 -5.23 -12.84 -5.41
CA LYS A 55 -5.86 -12.94 -4.09
C LYS A 55 -6.70 -11.72 -3.75
N GLY A 56 -7.00 -10.88 -4.74
CA GLY A 56 -7.76 -9.67 -4.54
C GLY A 56 -6.97 -8.44 -4.94
N LEU A 57 -7.37 -7.29 -4.43
CA LEU A 57 -6.72 -6.02 -4.80
C LEU A 57 -5.41 -5.83 -4.06
N ASN A 58 -4.41 -5.40 -4.79
CA ASN A 58 -3.09 -5.07 -4.26
C ASN A 58 -2.81 -3.58 -4.47
N ALA A 59 -2.09 -2.98 -3.52
CA ALA A 59 -1.64 -1.60 -3.68
C ALA A 59 -0.37 -1.59 -4.53
N ILE A 60 -0.34 -0.69 -5.50
CA ILE A 60 0.82 -0.50 -6.38
C ILE A 60 1.10 0.98 -6.51
N ASN A 61 2.26 1.33 -7.06
CA ASN A 61 2.68 2.72 -7.24
C ASN A 61 2.59 3.51 -5.94
N VAL A 62 2.99 2.88 -4.85
CA VAL A 62 2.88 3.47 -3.52
C VAL A 62 3.94 4.55 -3.34
N LYS A 63 3.50 5.73 -2.95
CA LYS A 63 4.36 6.90 -2.74
C LYS A 63 4.04 7.54 -1.42
N LEU A 64 5.03 8.16 -0.82
CA LEU A 64 4.81 9.00 0.36
C LEU A 64 4.04 10.26 -0.06
N VAL A 65 3.14 10.67 0.80
CA VAL A 65 2.37 11.90 0.58
C VAL A 65 3.26 13.12 0.69
#